data_6fd233eea82e0b72865747b03fb70dc6
#
_entry.id   6fd233eea82e0b72865747b03fb70dc6
#
_cell.length_a   1.000
_cell.length_b   1.000
_cell.length_c   1.000
_cell.angle_alpha   90.00
_cell.angle_beta   90.00
_cell.angle_gamma   90.00
#
_symmetry.space_group_name_H-M   'P 1'
#
loop_
_entity.id
_entity.type
_entity.pdbx_description
1 polymer ?
#
loop_
_entity_poly.entity_id
_entity_poly.type
_entity_poly.pdbx_seq_one_letter_code
_entity_poly.pdbx_strand_id
1 'polypeptide(L)'
;MSKRTKIIILAMVTALFILVGLFFIKHQENQVFFNDQEEKITIYLKYNIPDFNTVTFTNEEFNPIGISIDGYINNDKNLSFTAGKDVKIFSSSEELDKMFKESRKNYDEIIEKEETSLEIP
;
A
#
# COMPACT_ATOMS: atom_id res chain seq x y z
N MET A 1 -13.67 4.23 -49.49
CA MET A 1 -13.28 5.23 -48.47
C MET A 1 -12.38 6.28 -49.08
N SER A 2 -12.62 7.54 -48.83
CA SER A 2 -11.74 8.62 -49.24
C SER A 2 -10.43 8.59 -48.41
N LYS A 3 -9.37 9.20 -48.96
CA LYS A 3 -8.12 9.36 -48.24
C LYS A 3 -8.29 10.06 -46.92
N ARG A 4 -9.15 11.06 -46.87
CA ARG A 4 -9.46 11.82 -45.61
C ARG A 4 -10.02 10.92 -44.53
N THR A 5 -10.96 10.05 -44.89
CA THR A 5 -11.59 9.13 -43.93
C THR A 5 -10.57 8.14 -43.39
N LYS A 6 -9.68 7.61 -44.23
CA LYS A 6 -8.60 6.69 -43.78
C LYS A 6 -7.63 7.38 -42.81
N ILE A 7 -7.27 8.63 -43.08
CA ILE A 7 -6.37 9.41 -42.19
C ILE A 7 -7.02 9.67 -40.86
N ILE A 8 -8.27 10.01 -40.84
CA ILE A 8 -9.04 10.28 -39.60
C ILE A 8 -9.14 9.02 -38.75
N ILE A 9 -9.46 7.87 -39.35
CA ILE A 9 -9.56 6.59 -38.65
C ILE A 9 -8.19 6.21 -38.05
N LEU A 10 -7.11 6.36 -38.83
CA LEU A 10 -5.77 6.05 -38.36
C LEU A 10 -5.36 6.94 -37.18
N ALA A 11 -5.66 8.23 -37.23
CA ALA A 11 -5.40 9.16 -36.13
C ALA A 11 -6.16 8.81 -34.87
N MET A 12 -7.44 8.41 -34.99
CA MET A 12 -8.25 8.00 -33.86
C MET A 12 -7.72 6.72 -33.20
N VAL A 13 -7.33 5.73 -33.99
CA VAL A 13 -6.77 4.47 -33.50
C VAL A 13 -5.44 4.73 -32.77
N THR A 14 -4.57 5.56 -33.31
CA THR A 14 -3.30 5.93 -32.69
C THR A 14 -3.52 6.63 -31.34
N ALA A 15 -4.46 7.58 -31.29
CA ALA A 15 -4.80 8.28 -30.04
C ALA A 15 -5.31 7.30 -28.97
N LEU A 16 -6.13 6.33 -29.37
CA LEU A 16 -6.65 5.32 -28.46
C LEU A 16 -5.52 4.47 -27.85
N PHE A 17 -4.56 4.03 -28.66
CA PHE A 17 -3.41 3.26 -28.17
C PHE A 17 -2.56 4.05 -27.19
N ILE A 18 -2.35 5.34 -27.42
CA ILE A 18 -1.61 6.21 -26.49
C ILE A 18 -2.33 6.30 -25.15
N LEU A 19 -3.65 6.50 -25.14
CA LEU A 19 -4.44 6.58 -23.92
C LEU A 19 -4.39 5.28 -23.10
N VAL A 20 -4.51 4.13 -23.77
CA VAL A 20 -4.44 2.81 -23.11
C VAL A 20 -3.05 2.59 -22.52
N GLY A 21 -1.99 2.95 -23.25
CA GLY A 21 -0.61 2.84 -22.76
C GLY A 21 -0.36 3.68 -21.51
N LEU A 22 -0.83 4.94 -21.50
CA LEU A 22 -0.69 5.84 -20.34
C LEU A 22 -1.46 5.31 -19.13
N PHE A 23 -2.66 4.80 -19.35
CA PHE A 23 -3.46 4.20 -18.28
C PHE A 23 -2.74 2.99 -17.67
N PHE A 24 -2.15 2.13 -18.49
CA PHE A 24 -1.44 0.93 -18.05
C PHE A 24 -0.21 1.28 -17.20
N ILE A 25 0.59 2.26 -17.63
CA ILE A 25 1.77 2.74 -16.88
C ILE A 25 1.35 3.28 -15.51
N LYS A 26 0.31 4.10 -15.46
CA LYS A 26 -0.19 4.66 -14.20
C LYS A 26 -0.66 3.57 -13.25
N HIS A 27 -1.33 2.54 -13.76
CA HIS A 27 -1.78 1.41 -12.95
C HIS A 27 -0.60 0.65 -12.34
N GLN A 28 0.48 0.42 -13.09
CA GLN A 28 1.69 -0.23 -12.60
C GLN A 28 2.38 0.59 -11.52
N GLU A 29 2.48 1.90 -11.67
CA GLU A 29 3.07 2.80 -10.66
C GLU A 29 2.30 2.74 -9.35
N ASN A 30 0.97 2.76 -9.41
CA ASN A 30 0.11 2.64 -8.23
C ASN A 30 0.31 1.29 -7.53
N GLN A 31 0.44 0.21 -8.28
CA GLN A 31 0.65 -1.12 -7.74
C GLN A 31 1.99 -1.23 -7.01
N VAL A 32 3.06 -0.71 -7.59
CA VAL A 32 4.39 -0.67 -6.98
C VAL A 32 4.35 0.15 -5.68
N PHE A 33 3.68 1.28 -5.70
CA PHE A 33 3.51 2.13 -4.54
C PHE A 33 2.78 1.41 -3.41
N PHE A 34 1.64 0.77 -3.70
CA PHE A 34 0.89 0.05 -2.68
C PHE A 34 1.63 -1.19 -2.17
N ASN A 35 2.37 -1.89 -3.02
CA ASN A 35 3.21 -3.01 -2.58
C ASN A 35 4.26 -2.55 -1.56
N ASP A 36 4.88 -1.40 -1.79
CA ASP A 36 5.82 -0.78 -0.85
C ASP A 36 5.15 -0.45 0.48
N GLN A 37 3.94 0.11 0.42
CA GLN A 37 3.18 0.43 1.63
C GLN A 37 2.76 -0.83 2.39
N GLU A 38 2.35 -1.89 1.69
CA GLU A 38 2.01 -3.18 2.31
C GLU A 38 3.20 -3.77 3.05
N GLU A 39 4.40 -3.68 2.49
CA GLU A 39 5.63 -4.14 3.13
C GLU A 39 5.91 -3.37 4.42
N LYS A 40 5.78 -2.05 4.39
CA LYS A 40 5.96 -1.19 5.57
C LYS A 40 4.97 -1.51 6.68
N ILE A 41 3.70 -1.71 6.31
CA ILE A 41 2.66 -2.10 7.27
C ILE A 41 2.97 -3.46 7.87
N THR A 42 3.39 -4.42 7.07
CA THR A 42 3.75 -5.76 7.53
C THR A 42 4.90 -5.71 8.55
N ILE A 43 5.94 -4.94 8.27
CA ILE A 43 7.06 -4.73 9.19
C ILE A 43 6.58 -4.14 10.51
N TYR A 44 5.74 -3.12 10.44
CA TYR A 44 5.17 -2.47 11.61
C TYR A 44 4.36 -3.44 12.49
N LEU A 45 3.48 -4.22 11.87
CA LEU A 45 2.65 -5.20 12.57
C LEU A 45 3.50 -6.32 13.19
N LYS A 46 4.42 -6.86 12.40
CA LYS A 46 5.29 -7.96 12.84
C LYS A 46 6.16 -7.55 14.02
N TYR A 47 6.68 -6.34 14.03
CA TYR A 47 7.52 -5.84 15.11
C TYR A 47 6.72 -5.60 16.40
N ASN A 48 5.51 -5.07 16.29
CA ASN A 48 4.72 -4.61 17.44
C ASN A 48 3.75 -5.64 18.01
N ILE A 49 3.44 -6.71 17.27
CA ILE A 49 2.47 -7.73 17.69
C ILE A 49 3.17 -9.07 17.82
N PRO A 50 3.41 -9.55 19.07
CA PRO A 50 4.09 -10.83 19.29
C PRO A 50 3.39 -12.02 18.63
N ASP A 51 2.07 -12.03 18.60
CA ASP A 51 1.26 -13.10 18.04
C ASP A 51 0.92 -12.90 16.55
N PHE A 52 1.61 -11.98 15.87
CA PHE A 52 1.42 -11.76 14.44
C PHE A 52 1.81 -13.00 13.64
N ASN A 53 0.92 -13.44 12.75
CA ASN A 53 1.16 -14.56 11.85
C ASN A 53 1.04 -14.13 10.39
N THR A 54 -0.14 -13.64 9.99
CA THR A 54 -0.41 -13.23 8.61
C THR A 54 -1.15 -11.90 8.56
N VAL A 55 -1.07 -11.21 7.42
CA VAL A 55 -1.84 -10.02 7.15
C VAL A 55 -2.55 -10.15 5.81
N THR A 56 -3.81 -9.70 5.76
CA THR A 56 -4.61 -9.67 4.54
C THR A 56 -5.05 -8.23 4.30
N PHE A 57 -4.72 -7.69 3.12
CA PHE A 57 -5.11 -6.34 2.72
C PHE A 57 -6.43 -6.43 1.95
N THR A 58 -7.40 -5.61 2.32
CA THR A 58 -8.76 -5.66 1.77
C THR A 58 -9.12 -4.49 0.86
N ASN A 59 -8.54 -3.31 1.11
CA ASN A 59 -8.83 -2.13 0.31
C ASN A 59 -7.62 -1.19 0.32
N GLU A 60 -7.34 -0.61 -0.84
CA GLU A 60 -6.25 0.35 -1.03
C GLU A 60 -6.77 1.48 -1.91
N GLU A 61 -6.76 2.71 -1.39
CA GLU A 61 -7.31 3.84 -2.13
C GLU A 61 -6.53 5.13 -1.87
N PHE A 62 -6.56 6.02 -2.88
CA PHE A 62 -6.14 7.39 -2.74
C PHE A 62 -7.34 8.24 -2.31
N ASN A 63 -7.10 9.15 -1.37
CA ASN A 63 -8.12 10.10 -0.92
C ASN A 63 -7.50 11.51 -0.85
N PRO A 64 -8.31 12.57 -0.64
CA PRO A 64 -7.79 13.94 -0.62
C PRO A 64 -6.72 14.22 0.46
N ILE A 65 -6.65 13.39 1.48
CA ILE A 65 -5.69 13.53 2.59
C ILE A 65 -4.40 12.74 2.33
N GLY A 66 -4.44 11.79 1.38
CA GLY A 66 -3.33 10.91 1.06
C GLY A 66 -3.78 9.53 0.63
N ILE A 67 -3.41 8.50 1.39
CA ILE A 67 -3.81 7.11 1.11
C ILE A 67 -4.49 6.49 2.32
N SER A 68 -5.27 5.44 2.04
CA SER A 68 -5.88 4.61 3.06
C SER A 68 -5.76 3.14 2.66
N ILE A 69 -5.19 2.32 3.54
CA ILE A 69 -5.01 0.89 3.31
C ILE A 69 -5.65 0.13 4.47
N ASP A 70 -6.66 -0.66 4.14
CA ASP A 70 -7.40 -1.45 5.10
C ASP A 70 -6.97 -2.92 5.05
N GLY A 71 -7.06 -3.59 6.19
CA GLY A 71 -6.78 -5.01 6.26
C GLY A 71 -7.10 -5.62 7.62
N TYR A 72 -6.71 -6.87 7.79
CA TYR A 72 -6.82 -7.58 9.06
C TYR A 72 -5.68 -8.59 9.18
N ILE A 73 -5.43 -9.06 10.39
CA ILE A 73 -4.34 -10.02 10.64
C ILE A 73 -4.88 -11.39 11.07
N ASN A 74 -4.01 -12.40 10.94
CA ASN A 74 -4.24 -13.76 11.46
C ASN A 74 -5.56 -14.39 10.98
N ASN A 75 -5.98 -14.07 9.75
CA ASN A 75 -7.21 -14.55 9.15
C ASN A 75 -8.47 -14.26 9.99
N ASP A 76 -8.43 -13.25 10.84
CA ASP A 76 -9.54 -12.84 11.69
C ASP A 76 -9.97 -11.40 11.34
N LYS A 77 -11.15 -11.26 10.76
CA LYS A 77 -11.71 -9.97 10.35
C LYS A 77 -11.97 -9.02 11.52
N ASN A 78 -12.04 -9.53 12.75
CA ASN A 78 -12.18 -8.70 13.93
C ASN A 78 -10.86 -8.00 14.30
N LEU A 79 -9.73 -8.49 13.79
CA LEU A 79 -8.40 -7.91 13.99
C LEU A 79 -8.05 -6.97 12.83
N SER A 80 -8.89 -5.95 12.64
CA SER A 80 -8.81 -5.05 11.50
C SER A 80 -8.04 -3.76 11.80
N PHE A 81 -7.50 -3.15 10.73
CA PHE A 81 -6.77 -1.90 10.80
C PHE A 81 -6.97 -1.05 9.55
N THR A 82 -6.64 0.23 9.68
CA THR A 82 -6.51 1.17 8.56
C THR A 82 -5.21 1.94 8.74
N ALA A 83 -4.37 1.96 7.72
CA ALA A 83 -3.07 2.64 7.75
C ALA A 83 -2.97 3.71 6.66
N GLY A 84 -2.32 4.82 6.99
CA GLY A 84 -1.97 5.87 6.06
C GLY A 84 -0.56 5.68 5.47
N LYS A 85 -0.10 6.65 4.70
CA LYS A 85 1.20 6.62 4.03
C LYS A 85 2.34 6.45 5.04
N ASP A 86 3.25 5.52 4.74
CA ASP A 86 4.44 5.22 5.55
C ASP A 86 4.11 4.88 7.01
N VAL A 87 2.91 4.36 7.24
CA VAL A 87 2.38 3.99 8.56
C VAL A 87 2.41 5.15 9.57
N LYS A 88 2.37 6.39 9.10
CA LYS A 88 2.34 7.57 9.99
C LYS A 88 1.02 7.72 10.73
N ILE A 89 -0.06 7.23 10.10
CA ILE A 89 -1.40 7.17 10.70
C ILE A 89 -1.77 5.70 10.73
N PHE A 90 -2.15 5.20 11.90
CA PHE A 90 -2.57 3.81 12.07
C PHE A 90 -3.73 3.75 13.06
N SER A 91 -4.81 3.11 12.62
CA SER A 91 -6.02 2.93 13.41
C SER A 91 -6.37 1.44 13.44
N SER A 92 -6.76 0.90 14.56
CA SER A 92 -7.06 -0.52 14.70
C SER A 92 -8.36 -0.76 15.47
N SER A 93 -8.95 -1.94 15.24
CA SER A 93 -10.06 -2.40 16.07
C SER A 93 -9.61 -2.55 17.52
N GLU A 94 -10.56 -2.56 18.44
CA GLU A 94 -10.26 -2.74 19.86
C GLU A 94 -9.56 -4.08 20.12
N GLU A 95 -9.99 -5.14 19.45
CA GLU A 95 -9.39 -6.47 19.58
C GLU A 95 -7.94 -6.48 19.09
N LEU A 96 -7.66 -5.85 17.96
CA LEU A 96 -6.29 -5.74 17.45
C LEU A 96 -5.42 -4.89 18.35
N ASP A 97 -5.94 -3.78 18.82
CA ASP A 97 -5.20 -2.85 19.69
C ASP A 97 -4.65 -3.54 20.95
N LYS A 98 -5.41 -4.47 21.50
CA LYS A 98 -5.00 -5.25 22.66
C LYS A 98 -3.83 -6.21 22.40
N MET A 99 -3.56 -6.55 21.14
CA MET A 99 -2.46 -7.45 20.75
C MET A 99 -1.11 -6.76 20.67
N PHE A 100 -1.08 -5.43 20.62
CA PHE A 100 0.17 -4.68 20.57
C PHE A 100 0.92 -4.78 21.90
N LYS A 101 2.24 -4.91 21.81
CA LYS A 101 3.10 -4.91 23.01
C LYS A 101 3.08 -3.50 23.66
N GLU A 102 3.38 -3.44 24.95
CA GLU A 102 3.38 -2.17 25.71
C GLU A 102 4.37 -1.15 25.14
N SER A 103 5.54 -1.61 24.70
CA SER A 103 6.56 -0.75 24.09
C SER A 103 6.39 -0.61 22.60
N ARG A 104 5.18 -0.26 22.16
CA ARG A 104 4.85 -0.06 20.74
C ARG A 104 5.72 1.04 20.13
N LYS A 105 6.32 0.72 18.96
CA LYS A 105 7.16 1.67 18.21
C LYS A 105 6.53 2.00 16.87
N ASN A 106 6.72 3.24 16.40
CA ASN A 106 6.28 3.62 15.07
C ASN A 106 7.26 3.07 14.01
N TYR A 107 6.87 3.15 12.74
CA TYR A 107 7.66 2.59 11.63
C TYR A 107 9.06 3.21 11.56
N ASP A 108 9.17 4.53 11.68
CA ASP A 108 10.45 5.23 11.60
C ASP A 108 11.42 4.78 12.68
N GLU A 109 10.96 4.56 13.90
CA GLU A 109 11.77 4.05 15.01
C GLU A 109 12.27 2.63 14.76
N ILE A 110 11.44 1.79 14.15
CA ILE A 110 11.79 0.40 13.81
C ILE A 110 12.91 0.38 12.78
N ILE A 111 12.80 1.17 11.73
CA ILE A 111 13.80 1.24 10.65
C ILE A 111 15.12 1.81 11.17
N GLU A 112 15.08 2.84 11.99
CA GLU A 112 16.27 3.43 12.60
C GLU A 112 17.03 2.40 13.43
N LYS A 113 16.33 1.58 14.21
CA LYS A 113 16.93 0.52 15.01
C LYS A 113 17.58 -0.56 14.15
N GLU A 114 16.96 -0.96 13.04
CA GLU A 114 17.51 -1.94 12.11
C GLU A 114 18.77 -1.39 11.42
N GLU A 115 18.78 -0.14 10.99
CA GLU A 115 19.94 0.51 10.38
C GLU A 115 21.11 0.58 11.37
N THR A 116 20.84 0.96 12.60
CA THR A 116 21.85 1.01 13.66
C THR A 116 22.43 -0.38 13.92
N SER A 117 21.60 -1.42 13.89
CA SER A 117 22.03 -2.80 14.07
C SER A 117 22.94 -3.28 12.94
N LEU A 118 22.71 -2.82 11.71
CA LEU A 118 23.53 -3.15 10.54
C LEU A 118 24.89 -2.42 10.52
N GLU A 119 25.00 -1.26 11.16
CA GLU A 119 26.21 -0.46 11.22
C GLU A 119 27.21 -0.91 12.28
N ILE A 120 26.81 -1.76 13.20
CA ILE A 120 27.69 -2.28 14.25
C ILE A 120 28.51 -3.44 13.69
N PRO A 121 29.85 -3.33 13.65
CA PRO A 121 30.72 -4.42 13.17
C PRO A 121 30.73 -5.62 14.10
#